data_9d8573797ef21c97c092a1e5331baea9
#
_entry.id   9d8573797ef21c97c092a1e5331baea9
#
_cell.length_a   1.000
_cell.length_b   1.000
_cell.length_c   1.000
_cell.angle_alpha   90.00
_cell.angle_beta   90.00
_cell.angle_gamma   90.00
#
_symmetry.space_group_name_H-M   'P 1'
#
loop_
_entity.id
_entity.type
_entity.pdbx_description
1 polymer ?
#
loop_
_entity_poly.entity_id
_entity_poly.type
_entity_poly.pdbx_seq_one_letter_code
_entity_poly.pdbx_strand_id
1 'polypeptide(L)'
;MHGFSLGYEDESGISEKPVVRKTWAVKGKTPTIISSGSWKSLTMAGLLIFTPKGNKPKIYFRLQPGAMNRYDFVDFLKDIKKELQDRKLLLIWDGLPAHKARIVTEYINSQASWLRVERYPAYAPELSPVEFLWSPMKTKDLAHLPPHGLSYLKRMVRRSFRRIRASKEVLKGCLRKAGVLS
;
A
#
# COMPACT_ATOMS: atom_id res chain seq x y z
N MET A 1 21.32 -8.95 -12.86
CA MET A 1 20.50 -8.76 -11.64
C MET A 1 20.21 -10.07 -10.89
N HIS A 2 21.18 -10.99 -10.80
CA HIS A 2 20.97 -12.25 -10.12
C HIS A 2 20.90 -12.01 -8.60
N GLY A 3 19.87 -12.52 -7.95
CA GLY A 3 19.71 -12.55 -6.50
C GLY A 3 18.86 -11.46 -5.86
N PHE A 4 18.36 -10.46 -6.59
CA PHE A 4 17.44 -9.46 -6.04
C PHE A 4 15.98 -9.90 -6.24
N SER A 5 15.16 -9.74 -5.19
CA SER A 5 13.71 -9.68 -5.34
C SER A 5 13.31 -8.28 -5.83
N LEU A 6 12.22 -8.18 -6.58
CA LEU A 6 11.63 -6.91 -6.95
C LEU A 6 10.56 -6.53 -5.92
N GLY A 7 10.50 -5.28 -5.54
CA GLY A 7 9.51 -4.74 -4.63
C GLY A 7 8.94 -3.42 -5.12
N TYR A 8 7.64 -3.30 -5.13
CA TYR A 8 6.91 -2.08 -5.43
C TYR A 8 6.23 -1.57 -4.19
N GLU A 9 6.52 -0.36 -3.82
CA GLU A 9 5.95 0.30 -2.64
C GLU A 9 5.04 1.43 -3.07
N ASP A 10 3.95 1.60 -2.32
CA ASP A 10 3.02 2.72 -2.49
C ASP A 10 2.21 2.94 -1.22
N GLU A 11 1.74 4.18 -1.01
CA GLU A 11 0.91 4.55 0.12
C GLU A 11 -0.49 4.95 -0.31
N SER A 12 -1.42 4.69 0.58
CA SER A 12 -2.80 5.12 0.39
C SER A 12 -3.45 5.54 1.70
N GLY A 13 -4.07 6.72 1.68
CA GLY A 13 -4.85 7.21 2.81
C GLY A 13 -6.27 6.62 2.83
N ILE A 14 -6.80 6.42 4.04
CA ILE A 14 -8.22 6.17 4.29
C ILE A 14 -8.66 6.91 5.53
N SER A 15 -9.86 7.51 5.50
CA SER A 15 -10.45 8.23 6.61
C SER A 15 -11.70 7.54 7.13
N GLU A 16 -12.17 7.97 8.29
CA GLU A 16 -13.46 7.53 8.85
C GLU A 16 -14.66 8.02 8.03
N LYS A 17 -14.45 8.97 7.13
CA LYS A 17 -15.51 9.36 6.20
C LYS A 17 -15.83 8.20 5.27
N PRO A 18 -17.11 7.79 5.16
CA PRO A 18 -17.49 6.72 4.28
C PRO A 18 -17.12 7.07 2.84
N VAL A 19 -16.58 6.10 2.13
CA VAL A 19 -16.41 6.21 0.68
C VAL A 19 -17.80 6.18 0.06
N VAL A 20 -18.28 7.35 -0.34
CA VAL A 20 -19.59 7.49 -0.99
C VAL A 20 -19.50 6.94 -2.42
N ARG A 21 -20.38 6.02 -2.76
CA ARG A 21 -20.50 5.48 -4.10
C ARG A 21 -21.94 5.61 -4.62
N LYS A 22 -22.07 5.71 -5.93
CA LYS A 22 -23.37 5.58 -6.58
C LYS A 22 -23.96 4.21 -6.24
N THR A 23 -25.20 4.19 -5.80
CA THR A 23 -25.95 2.98 -5.52
C THR A 23 -27.35 3.08 -6.16
N TRP A 24 -28.00 1.94 -6.29
CA TRP A 24 -29.38 1.90 -6.74
C TRP A 24 -30.31 2.32 -5.61
N ALA A 25 -31.31 3.13 -5.95
CA ALA A 25 -32.35 3.56 -5.04
C ALA A 25 -33.68 3.69 -5.79
N VAL A 26 -34.78 3.69 -5.06
CA VAL A 26 -36.08 3.99 -5.63
C VAL A 26 -36.07 5.42 -6.17
N LYS A 27 -36.64 5.64 -7.36
CA LYS A 27 -36.73 6.95 -8.00
C LYS A 27 -37.31 7.98 -7.02
N GLY A 28 -36.61 9.09 -6.85
CA GLY A 28 -36.95 10.16 -5.90
C GLY A 28 -36.55 9.93 -4.44
N LYS A 29 -35.94 8.79 -4.08
CA LYS A 29 -35.46 8.50 -2.73
C LYS A 29 -33.94 8.33 -2.72
N THR A 30 -33.22 9.45 -2.62
CA THR A 30 -31.75 9.40 -2.49
C THR A 30 -31.36 8.84 -1.14
N PRO A 31 -30.54 7.76 -1.07
CA PRO A 31 -30.05 7.23 0.20
C PRO A 31 -29.20 8.27 0.92
N THR A 32 -29.49 8.53 2.18
CA THR A 32 -28.74 9.44 3.01
C THR A 32 -27.88 8.66 3.98
N ILE A 33 -26.56 8.93 3.99
CA ILE A 33 -25.63 8.38 4.97
C ILE A 33 -25.32 9.49 5.96
N ILE A 34 -25.77 9.32 7.22
CA ILE A 34 -25.40 10.21 8.31
C ILE A 34 -24.01 9.81 8.77
N SER A 35 -23.04 10.69 8.60
CA SER A 35 -21.67 10.48 9.07
C SER A 35 -21.33 11.51 10.14
N SER A 36 -20.94 11.05 11.31
CA SER A 36 -20.44 11.89 12.42
C SER A 36 -19.02 12.43 12.19
N GLY A 37 -18.55 12.35 10.96
CA GLY A 37 -17.46 13.11 10.35
C GLY A 37 -16.21 13.38 11.18
N SER A 38 -15.52 12.36 11.70
CA SER A 38 -14.14 12.54 12.14
C SER A 38 -13.20 12.64 10.95
N TRP A 39 -12.31 13.65 10.96
CA TRP A 39 -11.25 13.81 9.95
C TRP A 39 -10.03 12.90 10.21
N LYS A 40 -10.13 12.02 11.21
CA LYS A 40 -9.04 11.09 11.51
C LYS A 40 -8.83 10.14 10.34
N SER A 41 -7.58 9.98 9.96
CA SER A 41 -7.17 9.15 8.83
C SER A 41 -6.11 8.15 9.23
N LEU A 42 -6.00 7.09 8.45
CA LEU A 42 -4.92 6.12 8.48
C LEU A 42 -4.17 6.18 7.17
N THR A 43 -2.86 6.06 7.22
CA THR A 43 -2.04 5.76 6.06
C THR A 43 -1.73 4.27 6.03
N MET A 44 -1.92 3.69 4.87
CA MET A 44 -1.59 2.31 4.53
C MET A 44 -0.38 2.35 3.61
N ALA A 45 0.77 1.86 4.05
CA ALA A 45 1.93 1.64 3.18
C ALA A 45 2.00 0.15 2.82
N GLY A 46 2.11 -0.15 1.55
CA GLY A 46 2.14 -1.51 1.01
C GLY A 46 3.38 -1.76 0.17
N LEU A 47 4.07 -2.86 0.42
CA LEU A 47 5.21 -3.30 -0.37
C LEU A 47 4.93 -4.69 -0.95
N LEU A 48 4.69 -4.77 -2.24
CA LEU A 48 4.51 -6.02 -2.99
C LEU A 48 5.87 -6.50 -3.48
N ILE A 49 6.32 -7.66 -2.97
CA ILE A 49 7.61 -8.27 -3.30
C ILE A 49 7.38 -9.57 -4.05
N PHE A 50 8.22 -9.83 -5.06
CA PHE A 50 8.22 -11.07 -5.84
C PHE A 50 9.62 -11.33 -6.41
N THR A 51 9.86 -12.56 -6.88
CA THR A 51 11.09 -12.88 -7.62
C THR A 51 11.04 -12.30 -9.03
N PRO A 52 12.17 -12.10 -9.73
CA PRO A 52 12.18 -11.60 -11.11
C PRO A 52 11.34 -12.42 -12.09
N LYS A 53 11.10 -13.69 -11.79
CA LYS A 53 10.19 -14.57 -12.56
C LYS A 53 8.71 -14.43 -12.14
N GLY A 54 8.36 -13.43 -11.33
CA GLY A 54 7.00 -13.21 -10.83
C GLY A 54 6.50 -14.23 -9.82
N ASN A 55 7.35 -15.15 -9.37
CA ASN A 55 6.97 -16.18 -8.43
C ASN A 55 6.98 -15.68 -6.99
N LYS A 56 6.24 -16.40 -6.13
CA LYS A 56 6.20 -16.19 -4.67
C LYS A 56 5.86 -14.72 -4.29
N PRO A 57 4.80 -14.11 -4.88
CA PRO A 57 4.42 -12.76 -4.48
C PRO A 57 4.06 -12.72 -3.01
N LYS A 58 4.53 -11.71 -2.31
CA LYS A 58 4.23 -11.42 -0.91
C LYS A 58 3.94 -9.94 -0.77
N ILE A 59 3.01 -9.58 0.11
CA ILE A 59 2.78 -8.18 0.46
C ILE A 59 3.11 -7.94 1.93
N TYR A 60 3.88 -6.90 2.16
CA TYR A 60 4.14 -6.32 3.47
C TYR A 60 3.31 -5.07 3.64
N PHE A 61 2.96 -4.77 4.88
CA PHE A 61 1.98 -3.75 5.13
C PHE A 61 2.20 -3.07 6.48
N ARG A 62 2.24 -1.74 6.44
CA ARG A 62 2.24 -0.89 7.62
C ARG A 62 0.97 -0.05 7.64
N LEU A 63 0.41 0.16 8.83
CA LEU A 63 -0.78 0.95 9.04
C LEU A 63 -0.52 1.88 10.22
N GLN A 64 -0.67 3.19 10.01
CA GLN A 64 -0.48 4.17 11.05
C GLN A 64 -1.51 5.32 10.97
N PRO A 65 -1.79 6.00 12.09
CA PRO A 65 -2.57 7.23 12.09
C PRO A 65 -1.83 8.37 11.37
N GLY A 66 -2.57 9.20 10.63
CA GLY A 66 -2.02 10.34 9.92
C GLY A 66 -1.11 9.97 8.75
N ALA A 67 -0.39 10.94 8.21
CA ALA A 67 0.55 10.76 7.10
C ALA A 67 1.88 10.14 7.60
N MET A 68 2.55 9.38 6.74
CA MET A 68 3.91 8.92 6.98
C MET A 68 4.90 10.06 6.75
N ASN A 69 5.85 10.19 7.67
CA ASN A 69 6.95 11.13 7.57
C ASN A 69 8.27 10.40 7.28
N ARG A 70 9.34 11.16 7.09
CA ARG A 70 10.68 10.63 6.76
C ARG A 70 11.21 9.59 7.75
N TYR A 71 10.88 9.70 9.02
CA TYR A 71 11.32 8.75 10.05
C TYR A 71 10.52 7.45 9.98
N ASP A 72 9.23 7.56 9.67
CA ASP A 72 8.34 6.40 9.48
C ASP A 72 8.82 5.54 8.30
N PHE A 73 9.34 6.15 7.21
CA PHE A 73 9.91 5.42 6.08
C PHE A 73 11.20 4.69 6.44
N VAL A 74 12.10 5.32 7.23
CA VAL A 74 13.28 4.62 7.73
C VAL A 74 12.88 3.41 8.58
N ASP A 75 11.90 3.56 9.46
CA ASP A 75 11.42 2.45 10.28
C ASP A 75 10.69 1.38 9.45
N PHE A 76 9.95 1.78 8.41
CA PHE A 76 9.36 0.85 7.46
C PHE A 76 10.43 0.00 6.76
N LEU A 77 11.51 0.62 6.27
CA LEU A 77 12.63 -0.08 5.64
C LEU A 77 13.36 -1.03 6.61
N LYS A 78 13.52 -0.63 7.88
CA LYS A 78 14.07 -1.51 8.93
C LYS A 78 13.19 -2.75 9.17
N ASP A 79 11.86 -2.58 9.19
CA ASP A 79 10.92 -3.68 9.34
C ASP A 79 10.99 -4.62 8.12
N ILE A 80 11.08 -4.06 6.91
CA ILE A 80 11.26 -4.85 5.69
C ILE A 80 12.55 -5.65 5.71
N LYS A 81 13.67 -5.07 6.21
CA LYS A 81 14.94 -5.79 6.36
C LYS A 81 14.79 -7.03 7.23
N LYS A 82 14.12 -6.91 8.38
CA LYS A 82 13.85 -8.03 9.30
C LYS A 82 13.05 -9.15 8.61
N GLU A 83 12.02 -8.78 7.85
CA GLU A 83 11.17 -9.73 7.14
C GLU A 83 11.86 -10.41 5.94
N LEU A 84 12.78 -9.71 5.31
CA LEU A 84 13.54 -10.24 4.17
C LEU A 84 14.68 -11.16 4.59
N GLN A 85 15.17 -11.01 5.81
CA GLN A 85 16.38 -11.70 6.30
C GLN A 85 17.57 -11.41 5.35
N ASP A 86 18.16 -12.45 4.73
CA ASP A 86 19.33 -12.33 3.86
C ASP A 86 19.02 -12.02 2.39
N ARG A 87 17.74 -11.84 2.04
CA ARG A 87 17.33 -11.57 0.66
C ARG A 87 17.59 -10.12 0.29
N LYS A 88 18.08 -9.91 -0.94
CA LYS A 88 18.28 -8.59 -1.52
C LYS A 88 17.00 -8.07 -2.17
N LEU A 89 16.78 -6.77 -2.09
CA LEU A 89 15.61 -6.07 -2.60
C LEU A 89 16.00 -4.95 -3.55
N LEU A 90 15.44 -4.95 -4.74
CA LEU A 90 15.31 -3.78 -5.59
C LEU A 90 13.93 -3.19 -5.34
N LEU A 91 13.90 -2.10 -4.59
CA LEU A 91 12.69 -1.36 -4.25
C LEU A 91 12.40 -0.31 -5.31
N ILE A 92 11.17 -0.26 -5.78
CA ILE A 92 10.68 0.75 -6.70
C ILE A 92 9.54 1.49 -6.00
N TRP A 93 9.67 2.80 -5.83
CA TRP A 93 8.68 3.67 -5.21
C TRP A 93 8.58 5.02 -5.92
N ASP A 94 7.69 5.87 -5.47
CA ASP A 94 7.52 7.18 -6.05
C ASP A 94 8.57 8.21 -5.59
N GLY A 95 8.43 9.42 -6.10
CA GLY A 95 9.33 10.53 -5.79
C GLY A 95 8.83 11.47 -4.70
N LEU A 96 8.02 11.04 -3.73
CA LEU A 96 7.53 11.87 -2.64
C LEU A 96 8.67 12.60 -1.91
N PRO A 97 8.45 13.83 -1.43
CA PRO A 97 9.47 14.58 -0.68
C PRO A 97 10.02 13.80 0.53
N ALA A 98 9.17 13.02 1.20
CA ALA A 98 9.58 12.21 2.34
C ALA A 98 10.56 11.10 1.94
N HIS A 99 10.39 10.48 0.74
CA HIS A 99 11.31 9.47 0.18
C HIS A 99 12.67 10.06 -0.19
N LYS A 100 12.71 11.34 -0.55
CA LYS A 100 13.93 12.07 -0.91
C LYS A 100 14.63 12.72 0.28
N ALA A 101 14.05 12.64 1.47
CA ALA A 101 14.64 13.26 2.65
C ALA A 101 16.03 12.70 2.96
N ARG A 102 16.93 13.57 3.41
CA ARG A 102 18.33 13.22 3.67
C ARG A 102 18.49 11.97 4.54
N ILE A 103 17.74 11.87 5.63
CA ILE A 103 17.80 10.72 6.53
C ILE A 103 17.40 9.39 5.85
N VAL A 104 16.44 9.42 4.93
CA VAL A 104 16.02 8.24 4.15
C VAL A 104 17.10 7.85 3.17
N THR A 105 17.67 8.83 2.45
CA THR A 105 18.77 8.60 1.49
C THR A 105 20.02 8.07 2.18
N GLU A 106 20.41 8.65 3.33
CA GLU A 106 21.54 8.19 4.14
C GLU A 106 21.31 6.74 4.62
N TYR A 107 20.10 6.43 5.08
CA TYR A 107 19.75 5.06 5.47
C TYR A 107 19.86 4.10 4.29
N ILE A 108 19.27 4.41 3.13
CA ILE A 108 19.34 3.57 1.92
C ILE A 108 20.81 3.32 1.54
N ASN A 109 21.64 4.35 1.49
CA ASN A 109 23.06 4.24 1.16
C ASN A 109 23.82 3.33 2.14
N SER A 110 23.51 3.41 3.43
CA SER A 110 24.08 2.53 4.46
C SER A 110 23.67 1.06 4.32
N GLN A 111 22.60 0.77 3.56
CA GLN A 111 22.03 -0.57 3.36
C GLN A 111 22.29 -1.15 1.97
N ALA A 112 23.26 -0.63 1.21
CA ALA A 112 23.54 -1.00 -0.18
C ALA A 112 23.88 -2.50 -0.39
N SER A 113 24.22 -3.22 0.66
CA SER A 113 24.49 -4.67 0.61
C SER A 113 23.23 -5.50 0.30
N TRP A 114 22.05 -5.03 0.70
CA TRP A 114 20.79 -5.74 0.51
C TRP A 114 19.70 -4.92 -0.18
N LEU A 115 19.76 -3.57 -0.16
CA LEU A 115 18.73 -2.67 -0.67
C LEU A 115 19.28 -1.82 -1.81
N ARG A 116 18.57 -1.84 -2.92
CA ARG A 116 18.68 -0.86 -4.01
C ARG A 116 17.34 -0.21 -4.21
N VAL A 117 17.33 1.07 -4.55
CA VAL A 117 16.11 1.84 -4.71
C VAL A 117 16.12 2.53 -6.06
N GLU A 118 15.04 2.36 -6.78
CA GLU A 118 14.73 3.06 -8.02
C GLU A 118 13.42 3.83 -7.88
N ARG A 119 13.20 4.81 -8.74
CA ARG A 119 12.00 5.63 -8.70
C ARG A 119 11.19 5.45 -9.97
N TYR A 120 9.87 5.46 -9.79
CA TYR A 120 8.98 5.60 -10.94
C TYR A 120 9.27 6.89 -11.72
N PRO A 121 9.03 6.88 -13.05
CA PRO A 121 8.87 8.11 -13.79
C PRO A 121 7.79 8.97 -13.15
N ALA A 122 7.94 10.29 -13.25
CA ALA A 122 6.90 11.21 -12.77
C ALA A 122 5.56 10.93 -13.50
N TYR A 123 4.46 10.99 -12.74
CA TYR A 123 3.09 10.83 -13.28
C TYR A 123 2.79 9.46 -13.95
N ALA A 124 3.35 8.38 -13.45
CA ALA A 124 3.09 7.02 -13.95
C ALA A 124 2.53 6.08 -12.86
N PRO A 125 1.38 6.40 -12.21
CA PRO A 125 0.80 5.56 -11.16
C PRO A 125 0.38 4.18 -11.66
N GLU A 126 0.05 4.06 -12.96
CA GLU A 126 -0.32 2.79 -13.61
C GLU A 126 0.81 1.75 -13.58
N LEU A 127 2.04 2.18 -13.37
CA LEU A 127 3.19 1.28 -13.25
C LEU A 127 3.30 0.66 -11.84
N SER A 128 2.53 1.17 -10.86
CA SER A 128 2.54 0.62 -9.50
C SER A 128 1.56 -0.54 -9.37
N PRO A 129 2.03 -1.80 -9.21
CA PRO A 129 1.14 -2.92 -8.96
C PRO A 129 0.37 -2.78 -7.65
N VAL A 130 0.88 -2.02 -6.68
CA VAL A 130 0.27 -1.81 -5.36
C VAL A 130 -0.98 -0.94 -5.46
N GLU A 131 -1.02 0.03 -6.40
CA GLU A 131 -2.19 0.87 -6.64
C GLU A 131 -3.44 0.03 -6.97
N PHE A 132 -3.27 -1.08 -7.68
CA PHE A 132 -4.37 -2.00 -7.99
C PHE A 132 -4.93 -2.75 -6.78
N LEU A 133 -4.28 -2.68 -5.62
CA LEU A 133 -4.80 -3.23 -4.35
C LEU A 133 -5.71 -2.22 -3.64
N TRP A 134 -5.41 -0.93 -3.75
CA TRP A 134 -6.12 0.10 -3.00
C TRP A 134 -7.56 0.26 -3.44
N SER A 135 -7.79 0.31 -4.77
CA SER A 135 -9.13 0.52 -5.31
C SER A 135 -10.13 -0.55 -4.85
N PRO A 136 -9.93 -1.87 -5.08
CA PRO A 136 -10.87 -2.88 -4.61
C PRO A 136 -10.98 -2.92 -3.08
N MET A 137 -9.90 -2.67 -2.36
CA MET A 137 -9.94 -2.61 -0.90
C MET A 137 -10.85 -1.47 -0.42
N LYS A 138 -10.66 -0.25 -0.90
CA LYS A 138 -11.47 0.91 -0.53
C LYS A 138 -12.93 0.76 -0.98
N THR A 139 -13.16 0.16 -2.14
CA THR A 139 -14.48 0.17 -2.79
C THR A 139 -15.34 -1.06 -2.51
N LYS A 140 -14.74 -2.15 -2.07
CA LYS A 140 -15.46 -3.38 -1.71
C LYS A 140 -15.39 -3.63 -0.20
N ASP A 141 -14.17 -3.68 0.35
CA ASP A 141 -13.98 -4.12 1.72
C ASP A 141 -14.26 -3.02 2.75
N LEU A 142 -13.97 -1.76 2.38
CA LEU A 142 -14.06 -0.60 3.26
C LEU A 142 -15.15 0.39 2.81
N ALA A 143 -15.93 0.03 1.78
CA ALA A 143 -17.09 0.81 1.38
C ALA A 143 -18.19 0.71 2.43
N HIS A 144 -18.94 1.81 2.60
CA HIS A 144 -20.11 1.87 3.49
C HIS A 144 -19.87 1.43 4.94
N LEU A 145 -18.62 1.49 5.42
CA LEU A 145 -18.34 1.21 6.82
C LEU A 145 -19.02 2.26 7.71
N PRO A 146 -19.72 1.82 8.75
CA PRO A 146 -20.27 2.75 9.72
C PRO A 146 -19.14 3.48 10.47
N PRO A 147 -19.34 4.75 10.89
CA PRO A 147 -18.34 5.57 11.56
C PRO A 147 -18.16 5.17 13.03
N HIS A 148 -17.59 4.01 13.27
CA HIS A 148 -17.33 3.47 14.61
C HIS A 148 -15.95 3.81 15.19
N GLY A 149 -15.31 4.86 14.66
CA GLY A 149 -14.02 5.35 15.14
C GLY A 149 -12.80 4.67 14.49
N LEU A 150 -11.65 5.31 14.69
CA LEU A 150 -10.39 4.91 14.06
C LEU A 150 -9.95 3.48 14.37
N SER A 151 -10.25 3.01 15.58
CA SER A 151 -9.93 1.64 16.01
C SER A 151 -10.71 0.59 15.22
N TYR A 152 -11.98 0.87 14.91
CA TYR A 152 -12.80 0.02 14.06
C TYR A 152 -12.26 0.02 12.63
N LEU A 153 -12.01 1.19 12.05
CA LEU A 153 -11.42 1.32 10.73
C LEU A 153 -10.11 0.54 10.62
N LYS A 154 -9.21 0.70 11.61
CA LYS A 154 -7.94 -0.03 11.70
C LYS A 154 -8.13 -1.55 11.68
N ARG A 155 -9.13 -2.05 12.41
CA ARG A 155 -9.48 -3.49 12.44
C ARG A 155 -9.96 -3.97 11.08
N MET A 156 -10.83 -3.21 10.40
CA MET A 156 -11.36 -3.57 9.09
C MET A 156 -10.29 -3.55 8.01
N VAL A 157 -9.42 -2.54 8.00
CA VAL A 157 -8.24 -2.48 7.12
C VAL A 157 -7.35 -3.70 7.31
N ARG A 158 -7.02 -4.05 8.55
CA ARG A 158 -6.21 -5.25 8.85
C ARG A 158 -6.88 -6.54 8.41
N ARG A 159 -8.20 -6.65 8.50
CA ARG A 159 -8.97 -7.81 8.00
C ARG A 159 -8.86 -7.93 6.49
N SER A 160 -9.06 -6.82 5.75
CA SER A 160 -8.91 -6.78 4.30
C SER A 160 -7.49 -7.20 3.88
N PHE A 161 -6.47 -6.64 4.54
CA PHE A 161 -5.07 -7.00 4.26
C PHE A 161 -4.75 -8.47 4.49
N ARG A 162 -5.25 -9.07 5.56
CA ARG A 162 -5.07 -10.52 5.80
C ARG A 162 -5.65 -11.34 4.65
N ARG A 163 -6.82 -10.97 4.14
CA ARG A 163 -7.45 -11.62 2.99
C ARG A 163 -6.61 -11.47 1.71
N ILE A 164 -6.14 -10.25 1.42
CA ILE A 164 -5.28 -9.97 0.25
C ILE A 164 -3.97 -10.75 0.35
N ARG A 165 -3.31 -10.73 1.52
CA ARG A 165 -2.05 -11.44 1.76
C ARG A 165 -2.17 -12.94 1.58
N ALA A 166 -3.33 -13.53 1.88
CA ALA A 166 -3.58 -14.95 1.71
C ALA A 166 -3.79 -15.37 0.24
N SER A 167 -4.13 -14.44 -0.65
CA SER A 167 -4.46 -14.74 -2.04
C SER A 167 -3.31 -14.41 -2.99
N LYS A 168 -2.55 -15.44 -3.37
CA LYS A 168 -1.50 -15.30 -4.39
C LYS A 168 -2.04 -14.84 -5.74
N GLU A 169 -3.26 -15.22 -6.09
CA GLU A 169 -3.89 -14.84 -7.36
C GLU A 169 -4.23 -13.34 -7.41
N VAL A 170 -4.68 -12.76 -6.29
CA VAL A 170 -4.90 -11.32 -6.20
C VAL A 170 -3.56 -10.58 -6.39
N LEU A 171 -2.49 -11.02 -5.72
CA LEU A 171 -1.17 -10.38 -5.84
C LEU A 171 -0.60 -10.52 -7.26
N LYS A 172 -0.72 -11.69 -7.89
CA LYS A 172 -0.33 -11.88 -9.31
C LYS A 172 -1.17 -11.03 -10.25
N GLY A 173 -2.48 -10.92 -9.99
CA GLY A 173 -3.39 -10.08 -10.77
C GLY A 173 -2.97 -8.62 -10.78
N CYS A 174 -2.47 -8.10 -9.66
CA CYS A 174 -1.92 -6.74 -9.59
C CYS A 174 -0.65 -6.58 -10.45
N LEU A 175 0.25 -7.57 -10.42
CA LEU A 175 1.46 -7.57 -11.25
C LEU A 175 1.14 -7.62 -12.75
N ARG A 176 0.14 -8.43 -13.17
CA ARG A 176 -0.31 -8.46 -14.56
C ARG A 176 -0.91 -7.14 -15.01
N LYS A 177 -1.76 -6.53 -14.18
CA LYS A 177 -2.38 -5.23 -14.48
C LYS A 177 -1.37 -4.11 -14.65
N ALA A 178 -0.28 -4.13 -13.91
CA ALA A 178 0.83 -3.19 -14.05
C ALA A 178 1.79 -3.56 -15.21
N GLY A 179 1.50 -4.58 -16.00
CA GLY A 179 2.39 -5.03 -17.09
C GLY A 179 3.71 -5.65 -16.64
N VAL A 180 3.82 -6.00 -15.36
CA VAL A 180 5.04 -6.59 -14.76
C VAL A 180 5.12 -8.10 -15.04
N LEU A 181 3.99 -8.74 -15.22
CA LEU A 181 3.86 -10.14 -15.62
C LEU A 181 2.96 -10.26 -16.84
N SER A 182 3.33 -11.12 -17.74
CA SER A 182 2.50 -11.60 -18.84
C SER A 182 1.45 -12.61 -18.36
#